data_005b9e3362aad4cf4e9c5c0a9262c9df
#
_entry.id   005b9e3362aad4cf4e9c5c0a9262c9df
#
_cell.length_a   1.000
_cell.length_b   1.000
_cell.length_c   1.000
_cell.angle_alpha   90.00
_cell.angle_beta   90.00
_cell.angle_gamma   90.00
#
_symmetry.space_group_name_H-M   'P 1'
#
loop_
_entity.id
_entity.type
_entity.pdbx_description
1 polymer ?
#
loop_
_entity_poly.entity_id
_entity_poly.type
_entity_poly.pdbx_seq_one_letter_code
_entity_poly.pdbx_strand_id
1 'polypeptide(L)'
;VKRSVDWQLRNLKTDYIDFGFIHCIDEASDLVTYEKNGVLDYLLEMKRSGVVHHLGLSSHTPALVEEMLDRKFIDVVMFSVNPIYDYGKGDYGIGGSEERNAMYAHCQRDGVGITVMKPFCGGQLLDAARSPFGKALTKAQCIQYALDKPGVLTVLPGYGSKQELREVLD
;
A
#
# COMPACT_ATOMS: atom_id res chain seq x y z
N VAL A 1 -1.47 -20.98 -0.26
CA VAL A 1 -0.66 -20.01 -1.02
C VAL A 1 -0.28 -20.57 -2.37
N LYS A 2 0.45 -21.72 -2.47
CA LYS A 2 0.91 -22.29 -3.76
C LYS A 2 -0.22 -22.41 -4.79
N ARG A 3 -1.36 -23.02 -4.44
CA ARG A 3 -2.53 -23.12 -5.34
C ARG A 3 -3.04 -21.76 -5.81
N SER A 4 -2.95 -20.74 -4.96
CA SER A 4 -3.38 -19.37 -5.30
C SER A 4 -2.43 -18.73 -6.31
N VAL A 5 -1.12 -18.88 -6.15
CA VAL A 5 -0.13 -18.37 -7.09
C VAL A 5 -0.28 -19.09 -8.45
N ASP A 6 -0.35 -20.41 -8.46
CA ASP A 6 -0.57 -21.21 -9.67
C ASP A 6 -1.86 -20.82 -10.40
N TRP A 7 -2.92 -20.50 -9.64
CA TRP A 7 -4.20 -20.05 -10.20
C TRP A 7 -4.08 -18.65 -10.81
N GLN A 8 -3.39 -17.72 -10.14
CA GLN A 8 -3.15 -16.36 -10.64
C GLN A 8 -2.35 -16.39 -11.96
N LEU A 9 -1.24 -17.11 -12.00
CA LEU A 9 -0.41 -17.24 -13.20
C LEU A 9 -1.20 -17.78 -14.38
N ARG A 10 -2.00 -18.84 -14.17
CA ARG A 10 -2.87 -19.40 -15.24
C ARG A 10 -3.92 -18.40 -15.74
N ASN A 11 -4.55 -17.65 -14.83
CA ASN A 11 -5.60 -16.70 -15.23
C ASN A 11 -5.03 -15.45 -15.91
N LEU A 12 -3.86 -14.99 -15.47
CA LEU A 12 -3.13 -13.89 -16.10
C LEU A 12 -2.43 -14.31 -17.39
N LYS A 13 -2.35 -15.65 -17.66
CA LYS A 13 -1.66 -16.22 -18.83
C LYS A 13 -0.20 -15.79 -18.91
N THR A 14 0.50 -15.88 -17.79
CA THR A 14 1.91 -15.53 -17.63
C THR A 14 2.60 -16.58 -16.76
N ASP A 15 3.91 -16.63 -16.81
CA ASP A 15 4.78 -17.47 -15.99
C ASP A 15 5.45 -16.70 -14.84
N TYR A 16 5.24 -15.38 -14.76
CA TYR A 16 5.77 -14.53 -13.72
C TYR A 16 4.77 -13.46 -13.23
N ILE A 17 5.06 -12.86 -12.10
CA ILE A 17 4.34 -11.72 -11.51
C ILE A 17 5.39 -10.65 -11.17
N ASP A 18 5.20 -9.42 -11.67
CA ASP A 18 6.13 -8.33 -11.37
C ASP A 18 6.14 -7.99 -9.88
N PHE A 19 4.96 -7.85 -9.25
CA PHE A 19 4.81 -7.51 -7.85
C PHE A 19 3.90 -8.50 -7.13
N GLY A 20 4.46 -9.29 -6.21
CA GLY A 20 3.72 -10.18 -5.32
C GLY A 20 3.58 -9.56 -3.93
N PHE A 21 2.35 -9.48 -3.41
CA PHE A 21 2.08 -8.86 -2.11
C PHE A 21 1.68 -9.89 -1.05
N ILE A 22 2.29 -9.77 0.14
CA ILE A 22 1.75 -10.34 1.37
C ILE A 22 0.62 -9.40 1.81
N HIS A 23 -0.61 -9.91 1.80
CA HIS A 23 -1.79 -9.07 1.99
C HIS A 23 -2.12 -8.87 3.46
N CYS A 24 -2.32 -7.60 3.86
CA CYS A 24 -2.89 -7.20 5.13
C CYS A 24 -2.10 -7.70 6.37
N ILE A 25 -0.89 -7.21 6.53
CA ILE A 25 -0.09 -7.37 7.73
C ILE A 25 -0.37 -6.17 8.64
N ASP A 26 -1.33 -6.28 9.53
CA ASP A 26 -1.78 -5.18 10.39
C ASP A 26 -1.52 -5.43 11.88
N GLU A 27 -1.27 -6.70 12.25
CA GLU A 27 -0.91 -7.11 13.61
C GLU A 27 0.36 -7.96 13.61
N ALA A 28 1.14 -7.91 14.69
CA ALA A 28 2.35 -8.73 14.82
C ALA A 28 2.06 -10.24 14.74
N SER A 29 0.87 -10.66 15.14
CA SER A 29 0.38 -12.03 15.01
C SER A 29 0.23 -12.49 13.55
N ASP A 30 -0.04 -11.57 12.62
CA ASP A 30 -0.14 -11.88 11.20
C ASP A 30 1.22 -12.34 10.68
N LEU A 31 2.27 -11.56 10.98
CA LEU A 31 3.63 -11.89 10.58
C LEU A 31 4.10 -13.24 11.13
N VAL A 32 3.87 -13.46 12.43
CA VAL A 32 4.17 -14.75 13.08
C VAL A 32 3.44 -15.92 12.40
N THR A 33 2.20 -15.69 11.98
CA THR A 33 1.39 -16.69 11.28
C THR A 33 1.95 -17.00 9.90
N TYR A 34 2.35 -15.99 9.13
CA TYR A 34 2.97 -16.17 7.80
C TYR A 34 4.31 -16.91 7.90
N GLU A 35 5.11 -16.61 8.91
CA GLU A 35 6.38 -17.31 9.15
C GLU A 35 6.17 -18.78 9.53
N LYS A 36 5.35 -19.03 10.56
CA LYS A 36 5.10 -20.39 11.05
C LYS A 36 4.49 -21.32 10.00
N ASN A 37 3.68 -20.79 9.10
CA ASN A 37 3.04 -21.54 8.03
C ASN A 37 3.92 -21.69 6.78
N GLY A 38 5.16 -21.20 6.80
CA GLY A 38 6.11 -21.27 5.68
C GLY A 38 5.69 -20.42 4.47
N VAL A 39 4.77 -19.47 4.65
CA VAL A 39 4.31 -18.59 3.55
C VAL A 39 5.42 -17.65 3.13
N LEU A 40 6.13 -17.08 4.10
CA LEU A 40 7.25 -16.19 3.83
C LEU A 40 8.37 -16.90 3.07
N ASP A 41 8.78 -18.08 3.53
CA ASP A 41 9.81 -18.87 2.85
C ASP A 41 9.41 -19.23 1.41
N TYR A 42 8.15 -19.57 1.20
CA TYR A 42 7.62 -19.83 -0.13
C TYR A 42 7.70 -18.61 -1.04
N LEU A 43 7.33 -17.43 -0.55
CA LEU A 43 7.38 -16.19 -1.34
C LEU A 43 8.81 -15.75 -1.65
N LEU A 44 9.74 -15.92 -0.72
CA LEU A 44 11.16 -15.72 -0.93
C LEU A 44 11.73 -16.68 -2.00
N GLU A 45 11.27 -17.93 -2.02
CA GLU A 45 11.62 -18.89 -3.06
C GLU A 45 11.05 -18.45 -4.43
N MET A 46 9.82 -17.97 -4.49
CA MET A 46 9.23 -17.45 -5.73
C MET A 46 10.02 -16.24 -6.26
N LYS A 47 10.51 -15.37 -5.39
CA LYS A 47 11.40 -14.26 -5.78
C LYS A 47 12.74 -14.80 -6.32
N ARG A 48 13.38 -15.73 -5.64
CA ARG A 48 14.65 -16.33 -6.08
C ARG A 48 14.54 -17.08 -7.40
N SER A 49 13.42 -17.74 -7.65
CA SER A 49 13.16 -18.47 -8.90
C SER A 49 12.70 -17.60 -10.08
N GLY A 50 12.47 -16.29 -9.84
CA GLY A 50 12.01 -15.36 -10.86
C GLY A 50 10.50 -15.44 -11.17
N VAL A 51 9.74 -16.26 -10.45
CA VAL A 51 8.27 -16.31 -10.58
C VAL A 51 7.62 -15.05 -10.04
N VAL A 52 8.22 -14.43 -9.02
CA VAL A 52 7.85 -13.10 -8.53
C VAL A 52 9.09 -12.21 -8.60
N HIS A 53 9.02 -11.10 -9.30
CA HIS A 53 10.19 -10.22 -9.45
C HIS A 53 10.42 -9.36 -8.20
N HIS A 54 9.36 -8.78 -7.64
CA HIS A 54 9.42 -7.92 -6.48
C HIS A 54 8.42 -8.37 -5.42
N LEU A 55 8.87 -8.45 -4.17
CA LEU A 55 8.00 -8.75 -3.04
C LEU A 55 7.58 -7.47 -2.33
N GLY A 56 6.32 -7.44 -1.98
CA GLY A 56 5.75 -6.36 -1.17
C GLY A 56 4.83 -6.85 -0.08
N LEU A 57 4.39 -5.92 0.71
CA LEU A 57 3.32 -6.12 1.67
C LEU A 57 2.26 -5.03 1.56
N SER A 58 1.03 -5.35 1.94
CA SER A 58 0.04 -4.32 2.23
C SER A 58 -0.21 -4.25 3.74
N SER A 59 -0.22 -3.04 4.26
CA SER A 59 -0.45 -2.79 5.69
C SER A 59 -1.15 -1.44 5.90
N HIS A 60 -1.78 -1.30 7.07
CA HIS A 60 -2.31 -0.04 7.60
C HIS A 60 -1.51 0.46 8.81
N THR A 61 -0.57 -0.34 9.31
CA THR A 61 0.17 -0.13 10.54
C THR A 61 1.62 0.27 10.26
N PRO A 62 2.02 1.55 10.47
CA PRO A 62 3.38 2.02 10.17
C PRO A 62 4.46 1.21 10.88
N ALA A 63 4.27 0.90 12.16
CA ALA A 63 5.25 0.16 12.95
C ALA A 63 5.57 -1.23 12.37
N LEU A 64 4.57 -1.92 11.79
CA LEU A 64 4.81 -3.21 11.13
C LEU A 64 5.51 -3.07 9.78
N VAL A 65 5.24 -1.97 9.07
CA VAL A 65 6.01 -1.65 7.86
C VAL A 65 7.47 -1.41 8.22
N GLU A 66 7.76 -0.64 9.28
CA GLU A 66 9.12 -0.39 9.77
C GLU A 66 9.84 -1.70 10.11
N GLU A 67 9.18 -2.61 10.85
CA GLU A 67 9.73 -3.94 11.17
C GLU A 67 10.09 -4.72 9.88
N MET A 68 9.24 -4.65 8.85
CA MET A 68 9.47 -5.34 7.59
C MET A 68 10.58 -4.69 6.75
N LEU A 69 10.73 -3.36 6.81
CA LEU A 69 11.84 -2.65 6.19
C LEU A 69 13.18 -3.08 6.80
N ASP A 70 13.26 -3.19 8.12
CA ASP A 70 14.46 -3.66 8.83
C ASP A 70 14.89 -5.09 8.43
N ARG A 71 13.94 -5.93 8.02
CA ARG A 71 14.20 -7.29 7.52
C ARG A 71 14.75 -7.34 6.08
N LYS A 72 14.68 -6.24 5.33
CA LYS A 72 15.34 -6.02 4.02
C LYS A 72 15.03 -7.05 2.92
N PHE A 73 13.81 -7.55 2.86
CA PHE A 73 13.40 -8.46 1.78
C PHE A 73 12.24 -7.93 0.92
N ILE A 74 11.59 -6.83 1.34
CA ILE A 74 10.52 -6.21 0.60
C ILE A 74 11.05 -5.09 -0.32
N ASP A 75 10.46 -4.97 -1.48
CA ASP A 75 10.81 -3.96 -2.50
C ASP A 75 9.72 -2.90 -2.63
N VAL A 76 8.50 -3.20 -2.15
CA VAL A 76 7.34 -2.31 -2.29
C VAL A 76 6.37 -2.47 -1.12
N VAL A 77 5.77 -1.36 -0.71
CA VAL A 77 4.70 -1.32 0.30
C VAL A 77 3.45 -0.74 -0.32
N MET A 78 2.32 -1.41 -0.16
CA MET A 78 1.00 -0.83 -0.42
C MET A 78 0.46 -0.24 0.88
N PHE A 79 0.31 1.07 0.92
CA PHE A 79 -0.06 1.78 2.13
C PHE A 79 -1.13 2.84 1.89
N SER A 80 -1.95 3.12 2.90
CA SER A 80 -2.98 4.15 2.81
C SER A 80 -2.38 5.52 3.10
N VAL A 81 -2.32 6.39 2.08
CA VAL A 81 -1.78 7.75 2.21
C VAL A 81 -2.85 8.76 1.82
N ASN A 82 -3.27 9.56 2.77
CA ASN A 82 -4.18 10.68 2.56
C ASN A 82 -4.13 11.63 3.76
N PRO A 83 -4.55 12.90 3.61
CA PRO A 83 -4.45 13.88 4.69
C PRO A 83 -5.31 13.55 5.93
N ILE A 84 -6.41 12.81 5.79
CA ILE A 84 -7.21 12.41 6.96
C ILE A 84 -6.39 11.52 7.88
N TYR A 85 -5.76 10.49 7.32
CA TYR A 85 -4.96 9.55 8.12
C TYR A 85 -3.64 10.16 8.60
N ASP A 86 -2.95 10.90 7.72
CA ASP A 86 -1.66 11.50 8.06
C ASP A 86 -1.76 12.60 9.13
N TYR A 87 -2.94 13.22 9.29
CA TYR A 87 -3.19 14.20 10.36
C TYR A 87 -4.02 13.64 11.52
N GLY A 88 -4.20 12.33 11.60
CA GLY A 88 -4.90 11.67 12.70
C GLY A 88 -6.37 12.11 12.87
N LYS A 89 -7.05 12.40 11.76
CA LYS A 89 -8.43 12.90 11.77
C LYS A 89 -9.48 11.84 11.39
N GLY A 90 -9.09 10.58 11.23
CA GLY A 90 -9.98 9.50 10.83
C GLY A 90 -9.85 8.26 11.70
N ASP A 91 -10.96 7.54 11.87
CA ASP A 91 -11.05 6.36 12.74
C ASP A 91 -10.17 5.18 12.27
N TYR A 92 -9.74 5.18 11.02
CA TYR A 92 -8.93 4.11 10.41
C TYR A 92 -7.48 4.53 10.11
N GLY A 93 -7.06 5.71 10.57
CA GLY A 93 -5.68 6.17 10.46
C GLY A 93 -4.85 5.61 11.61
N ILE A 94 -4.17 4.47 11.39
CA ILE A 94 -3.25 3.90 12.37
C ILE A 94 -1.92 4.65 12.32
N GLY A 95 -1.35 4.91 13.50
CA GLY A 95 -0.11 5.67 13.66
C GLY A 95 -0.30 7.18 13.65
N GLY A 96 0.58 7.90 14.36
CA GLY A 96 0.62 9.35 14.38
C GLY A 96 1.29 9.95 13.14
N SER A 97 1.14 11.27 12.95
CA SER A 97 1.76 12.00 11.82
C SER A 97 3.28 11.79 11.75
N GLU A 98 3.98 11.82 12.88
CA GLU A 98 5.43 11.62 12.91
C GLU A 98 5.80 10.20 12.49
N GLU A 99 5.14 9.20 13.04
CA GLU A 99 5.38 7.78 12.74
C GLU A 99 5.16 7.48 11.26
N ARG A 100 4.09 7.99 10.68
CA ARG A 100 3.78 7.82 9.25
C ARG A 100 4.83 8.49 8.36
N ASN A 101 5.20 9.74 8.67
CA ASN A 101 6.22 10.44 7.91
C ASN A 101 7.63 9.82 8.07
N ALA A 102 7.97 9.28 9.25
CA ALA A 102 9.22 8.53 9.45
C ALA A 102 9.26 7.28 8.56
N MET A 103 8.17 6.52 8.51
CA MET A 103 8.05 5.34 7.66
C MET A 103 8.16 5.69 6.16
N TYR A 104 7.55 6.79 5.68
CA TYR A 104 7.72 7.24 4.30
C TYR A 104 9.19 7.57 3.97
N ALA A 105 9.86 8.29 4.87
CA ALA A 105 11.27 8.61 4.73
C ALA A 105 12.17 7.36 4.77
N HIS A 106 11.82 6.37 5.58
CA HIS A 106 12.53 5.09 5.65
C HIS A 106 12.40 4.32 4.32
N CYS A 107 11.19 4.18 3.79
CA CYS A 107 10.98 3.59 2.48
C CYS A 107 11.86 4.24 1.41
N GLN A 108 11.85 5.58 1.34
CA GLN A 108 12.67 6.32 0.36
C GLN A 108 14.16 6.06 0.55
N ARG A 109 14.66 6.10 1.79
CA ARG A 109 16.07 5.89 2.12
C ARG A 109 16.56 4.50 1.70
N ASP A 110 15.73 3.48 1.91
CA ASP A 110 16.10 2.09 1.64
C ASP A 110 15.72 1.64 0.21
N GLY A 111 15.19 2.55 -0.62
CA GLY A 111 14.82 2.26 -2.00
C GLY A 111 13.57 1.39 -2.13
N VAL A 112 12.73 1.32 -1.09
CA VAL A 112 11.45 0.60 -1.10
C VAL A 112 10.36 1.54 -1.61
N GLY A 113 9.68 1.15 -2.69
CA GLY A 113 8.63 1.95 -3.29
C GLY A 113 7.32 1.88 -2.51
N ILE A 114 6.57 2.99 -2.46
CA ILE A 114 5.21 2.98 -1.91
C ILE A 114 4.20 3.09 -3.05
N THR A 115 3.25 2.15 -3.09
CA THR A 115 2.03 2.24 -3.89
C THR A 115 0.87 2.61 -2.97
N VAL A 116 0.18 3.70 -3.31
CA VAL A 116 -0.81 4.30 -2.41
C VAL A 116 -2.19 3.71 -2.64
N MET A 117 -2.81 3.19 -1.59
CA MET A 117 -4.23 2.88 -1.54
C MET A 117 -5.01 3.95 -0.76
N LYS A 118 -6.32 4.04 -0.99
CA LYS A 118 -7.26 4.94 -0.29
C LYS A 118 -6.91 6.44 -0.36
N PRO A 119 -6.44 6.99 -1.50
CA PRO A 119 -6.08 8.40 -1.59
C PRO A 119 -7.26 9.34 -1.30
N PHE A 120 -8.50 8.89 -1.51
CA PHE A 120 -9.72 9.66 -1.27
C PHE A 120 -10.37 9.39 0.09
N CYS A 121 -9.76 8.53 0.93
CA CYS A 121 -10.32 8.10 2.22
C CYS A 121 -11.79 7.63 2.12
N GLY A 122 -12.08 6.68 1.21
CA GLY A 122 -13.45 6.21 0.98
C GLY A 122 -14.39 7.30 0.44
N GLY A 123 -13.86 8.32 -0.23
CA GLY A 123 -14.60 9.46 -0.76
C GLY A 123 -14.89 10.55 0.25
N GLN A 124 -14.46 10.44 1.50
CA GLN A 124 -14.68 11.49 2.53
C GLN A 124 -14.01 12.81 2.15
N LEU A 125 -12.81 12.75 1.57
CA LEU A 125 -12.08 13.95 1.14
C LEU A 125 -12.76 14.70 -0.02
N LEU A 126 -13.59 14.03 -0.80
CA LEU A 126 -14.27 14.59 -1.96
C LEU A 126 -15.63 15.25 -1.62
N ASP A 127 -16.05 15.18 -0.36
CA ASP A 127 -17.34 15.68 0.12
C ASP A 127 -17.13 16.64 1.30
N ALA A 128 -17.54 17.89 1.14
CA ALA A 128 -17.37 18.93 2.16
C ALA A 128 -18.08 18.61 3.48
N ALA A 129 -19.23 17.92 3.42
CA ALA A 129 -19.99 17.57 4.62
C ALA A 129 -19.36 16.40 5.40
N ARG A 130 -18.57 15.54 4.74
CA ARG A 130 -17.92 14.37 5.32
C ARG A 130 -16.45 14.63 5.65
N SER A 131 -15.83 15.62 5.01
CA SER A 131 -14.43 15.95 5.20
C SER A 131 -14.19 16.58 6.58
N PRO A 132 -13.26 16.05 7.40
CA PRO A 132 -12.93 16.65 8.69
C PRO A 132 -12.24 18.01 8.59
N PHE A 133 -11.94 18.46 7.38
CA PHE A 133 -11.38 19.78 7.08
C PHE A 133 -12.45 20.86 6.76
N GLY A 134 -13.74 20.50 6.81
CA GLY A 134 -14.86 21.41 6.51
C GLY A 134 -14.94 21.84 5.04
N LYS A 135 -14.19 21.18 4.15
CA LYS A 135 -14.18 21.42 2.70
C LYS A 135 -13.86 20.16 1.92
N ALA A 136 -14.36 20.06 0.70
CA ALA A 136 -13.93 19.01 -0.23
C ALA A 136 -12.57 19.35 -0.84
N LEU A 137 -11.79 18.33 -1.10
CA LEU A 137 -10.61 18.39 -1.97
C LEU A 137 -11.00 17.86 -3.35
N THR A 138 -10.28 18.31 -4.38
CA THR A 138 -10.39 17.70 -5.70
C THR A 138 -9.66 16.36 -5.75
N LYS A 139 -9.97 15.49 -6.70
CA LYS A 139 -9.26 14.22 -6.94
C LYS A 139 -7.76 14.48 -7.18
N ALA A 140 -7.45 15.50 -8.02
CA ALA A 140 -6.08 15.91 -8.29
C ALA A 140 -5.31 16.33 -7.02
N GLN A 141 -5.93 17.11 -6.14
CA GLN A 141 -5.30 17.50 -4.87
C GLN A 141 -5.00 16.30 -3.96
N CYS A 142 -5.91 15.32 -3.90
CA CYS A 142 -5.70 14.11 -3.11
C CYS A 142 -4.57 13.26 -3.68
N ILE A 143 -4.51 13.11 -5.01
CA ILE A 143 -3.46 12.35 -5.70
C ILE A 143 -2.11 13.05 -5.54
N GLN A 144 -2.05 14.37 -5.77
CA GLN A 144 -0.82 15.14 -5.62
C GLN A 144 -0.29 15.08 -4.19
N TYR A 145 -1.19 15.21 -3.19
CA TYR A 145 -0.80 15.04 -1.78
C TYR A 145 -0.08 13.73 -1.52
N ALA A 146 -0.57 12.64 -2.11
CA ALA A 146 0.03 11.33 -1.94
C ALA A 146 1.37 11.23 -2.70
N LEU A 147 1.44 11.73 -3.93
CA LEU A 147 2.66 11.71 -4.75
C LEU A 147 3.80 12.57 -4.18
N ASP A 148 3.46 13.60 -3.39
CA ASP A 148 4.46 14.46 -2.73
C ASP A 148 5.12 13.79 -1.51
N LYS A 149 4.66 12.60 -1.08
CA LYS A 149 5.26 11.90 0.05
C LYS A 149 6.53 11.15 -0.36
N PRO A 150 7.54 11.13 0.52
CA PRO A 150 8.77 10.37 0.27
C PRO A 150 8.49 8.91 -0.06
N GLY A 151 9.19 8.37 -1.06
CA GLY A 151 9.09 6.96 -1.45
C GLY A 151 7.84 6.58 -2.24
N VAL A 152 6.87 7.47 -2.41
CA VAL A 152 5.66 7.17 -3.21
C VAL A 152 5.99 7.14 -4.69
N LEU A 153 5.66 6.04 -5.34
CA LEU A 153 5.86 5.80 -6.77
C LEU A 153 4.54 5.86 -7.55
N THR A 154 3.47 5.35 -6.98
CA THR A 154 2.18 5.26 -7.66
C THR A 154 1.01 5.47 -6.71
N VAL A 155 -0.12 5.91 -7.26
CA VAL A 155 -1.38 6.05 -6.53
C VAL A 155 -2.45 5.22 -7.22
N LEU A 156 -3.19 4.42 -6.45
CA LEU A 156 -4.30 3.59 -6.93
C LEU A 156 -5.64 4.24 -6.53
N PRO A 157 -6.15 5.19 -7.32
CA PRO A 157 -7.41 5.83 -7.04
C PRO A 157 -8.58 4.90 -7.37
N GLY A 158 -9.58 4.83 -6.47
CA GLY A 158 -10.83 4.13 -6.76
C GLY A 158 -11.72 4.96 -7.68
N TYR A 159 -12.36 4.32 -8.65
CA TYR A 159 -13.38 4.92 -9.53
C TYR A 159 -14.46 3.88 -9.86
N GLY A 160 -15.71 4.33 -9.97
CA GLY A 160 -16.88 3.49 -10.27
C GLY A 160 -17.39 3.66 -11.71
N SER A 161 -16.84 4.62 -12.48
CA SER A 161 -17.29 4.90 -13.85
C SER A 161 -16.12 5.36 -14.73
N LYS A 162 -16.34 5.28 -16.06
CA LYS A 162 -15.39 5.82 -17.05
C LYS A 162 -15.23 7.35 -16.94
N GLN A 163 -16.26 8.03 -16.52
CA GLN A 163 -16.20 9.48 -16.30
C GLN A 163 -15.29 9.78 -15.10
N GLU A 164 -15.47 9.11 -13.97
CA GLU A 164 -14.61 9.27 -12.80
C GLU A 164 -13.15 8.94 -13.10
N LEU A 165 -12.90 7.93 -13.94
CA LEU A 165 -11.54 7.62 -14.39
C LEU A 165 -10.93 8.79 -15.18
N ARG A 166 -11.68 9.41 -16.09
CA ARG A 166 -11.21 10.59 -16.84
C ARG A 166 -10.87 11.76 -15.90
N GLU A 167 -11.74 12.05 -14.93
CA GLU A 167 -11.52 13.09 -13.92
C GLU A 167 -10.28 12.85 -13.02
N VAL A 168 -9.75 11.62 -13.00
CA VAL A 168 -8.51 11.29 -12.32
C VAL A 168 -7.29 11.48 -13.22
N LEU A 169 -7.46 11.33 -14.54
CA LEU A 169 -6.36 11.39 -15.52
C LEU A 169 -6.13 12.81 -16.06
N ASP A 170 -7.16 13.68 -16.02
CA ASP A 170 -7.12 15.07 -16.44
C ASP A 170 -6.63 16.00 -15.30
#